data_3ba5d2bd3d373e744a32d23fdfea8dd2
#
_entry.id   3ba5d2bd3d373e744a32d23fdfea8dd2
#
_cell.length_a   1.000
_cell.length_b   1.000
_cell.length_c   1.000
_cell.angle_alpha   90.00
_cell.angle_beta   90.00
_cell.angle_gamma   90.00
#
_symmetry.space_group_name_H-M   'P 1'
#
loop_
_entity.id
_entity.type
_entity.pdbx_description
1 polymer ?
#
loop_
_entity_poly.entity_id
_entity_poly.type
_entity_poly.pdbx_seq_one_letter_code
_entity_poly.pdbx_strand_id
1 'polypeptide(L)' 'MNYDEIKLALDTAEETRNKIAMFHYIALKHAEDFMDEDPKSFCKAVGMQESYATEFLKMRALHLLIKENNLSI' A
#
# COMPACT_ATOMS: atom_id res chain seq x y z
N MET A 1 4.91 -8.72 -5.66
CA MET A 1 3.57 -9.07 -5.15
C MET A 1 2.53 -8.62 -6.16
N ASN A 2 1.63 -9.51 -6.56
CA ASN A 2 0.58 -9.15 -7.53
C ASN A 2 -0.70 -8.69 -6.81
N TYR A 3 -1.65 -8.17 -7.57
CA TYR A 3 -2.88 -7.64 -7.00
C TYR A 3 -3.71 -8.69 -6.26
N ASP A 4 -3.75 -9.92 -6.77
CA ASP A 4 -4.50 -10.99 -6.12
C ASP A 4 -3.91 -11.35 -4.76
N GLU A 5 -2.59 -11.37 -4.65
CA GLU A 5 -1.90 -11.62 -3.39
C GLU A 5 -2.16 -10.50 -2.39
N ILE A 6 -2.14 -9.26 -2.85
CA ILE A 6 -2.41 -8.09 -2.00
C ILE A 6 -3.86 -8.15 -1.50
N LYS A 7 -4.80 -8.43 -2.40
CA LYS A 7 -6.21 -8.52 -2.03
C LYS A 7 -6.44 -9.61 -0.99
N LEU A 8 -5.81 -10.77 -1.16
CA LEU A 8 -5.90 -11.86 -0.20
C LEU A 8 -5.33 -11.45 1.16
N ALA A 9 -4.18 -10.79 1.17
CA ALA A 9 -3.55 -10.32 2.41
C ALA A 9 -4.44 -9.31 3.14
N LEU A 10 -5.09 -8.41 2.39
CA LEU A 10 -6.00 -7.44 2.97
C LEU A 10 -7.26 -8.11 3.53
N ASP A 11 -7.83 -9.07 2.80
CA ASP A 11 -9.00 -9.80 3.25
C ASP A 11 -8.70 -10.60 4.53
N THR A 12 -7.53 -11.22 4.59
CA THR A 12 -7.10 -11.94 5.78
C THR A 12 -6.90 -11.00 6.96
N ALA A 13 -6.29 -9.84 6.75
CA ALA A 13 -6.08 -8.85 7.80
C ALA A 13 -7.39 -8.26 8.31
N GLU A 14 -8.43 -8.20 7.46
CA GLU A 14 -9.74 -7.70 7.86
C GLU A 14 -10.36 -8.56 8.97
N GLU A 15 -10.07 -9.86 9.00
CA GLU A 15 -10.58 -10.76 10.03
C GLU A 15 -10.13 -10.36 11.43
N THR A 16 -8.98 -9.71 11.56
CA THR A 16 -8.44 -9.22 12.82
C THR A 16 -8.50 -7.71 12.94
N ARG A 17 -9.27 -7.06 12.07
CA ARG A 17 -9.44 -5.59 12.04
C ARG A 17 -8.14 -4.83 11.76
N ASN A 18 -7.23 -5.45 10.99
CA ASN A 18 -5.93 -4.86 10.64
C ASN A 18 -5.81 -4.51 9.15
N LYS A 19 -6.93 -4.45 8.44
CA LYS A 19 -6.92 -4.23 6.99
C LYS A 19 -6.18 -2.95 6.59
N ILE A 20 -6.48 -1.84 7.26
CA ILE A 20 -5.89 -0.54 6.93
C ILE A 20 -4.39 -0.53 7.25
N ALA A 21 -4.01 -1.09 8.40
CA ALA A 21 -2.60 -1.20 8.77
C ALA A 21 -1.84 -2.07 7.76
N MET A 22 -2.44 -3.17 7.32
CA MET A 22 -1.84 -4.05 6.31
C MET A 22 -1.70 -3.32 4.97
N PHE A 23 -2.70 -2.51 4.61
CA PHE A 23 -2.63 -1.70 3.39
C PHE A 23 -1.44 -0.74 3.44
N HIS A 24 -1.26 -0.03 4.56
CA HIS A 24 -0.11 0.86 4.74
C HIS A 24 1.21 0.10 4.63
N TYR A 25 1.31 -1.04 5.29
CA TYR A 25 2.51 -1.86 5.27
C TYR A 25 2.87 -2.31 3.85
N ILE A 26 1.90 -2.82 3.11
CA ILE A 26 2.11 -3.29 1.73
C ILE A 26 2.50 -2.12 0.82
N ALA A 27 1.79 -1.00 0.92
CA ALA A 27 2.06 0.17 0.11
C ALA A 27 3.46 0.72 0.36
N LEU A 28 3.92 0.68 1.61
CA LEU A 28 5.27 1.12 1.98
C LEU A 28 6.33 0.12 1.51
N LYS A 29 6.15 -1.15 1.83
CA LYS A 29 7.14 -2.19 1.54
C LYS A 29 7.36 -2.39 0.05
N HIS A 30 6.30 -2.34 -0.73
CA HIS A 30 6.33 -2.59 -2.17
C HIS A 30 6.19 -1.31 -3.00
N ALA A 31 6.50 -0.14 -2.41
CA ALA A 31 6.32 1.14 -3.06
C ALA A 31 7.04 1.23 -4.41
N GLU A 32 8.24 0.66 -4.53
CA GLU A 32 8.99 0.70 -5.78
C GLU A 32 8.28 -0.05 -6.92
N ASP A 33 7.58 -1.12 -6.59
CA ASP A 33 6.85 -1.90 -7.59
C ASP A 33 5.65 -1.14 -8.14
N PHE A 34 5.14 -0.16 -7.41
CA PHE A 34 3.93 0.57 -7.73
C PHE A 34 4.15 2.08 -7.91
N MET A 35 5.40 2.50 -8.16
CA MET A 35 5.72 3.94 -8.28
C MET A 35 4.94 4.64 -9.39
N ASP A 36 4.67 3.93 -10.48
CA ASP A 36 3.98 4.50 -11.64
C ASP A 36 2.49 4.19 -11.66
N GLU A 37 1.98 3.53 -10.61
CA GLU A 37 0.57 3.18 -10.54
C GLU A 37 -0.29 4.40 -10.18
N ASP A 38 -1.45 4.50 -10.85
CA ASP A 38 -2.46 5.46 -10.44
C ASP A 38 -3.02 5.04 -9.07
N PRO A 39 -3.00 5.93 -8.07
CA PRO A 39 -3.43 5.58 -6.71
C PRO A 39 -4.86 5.02 -6.62
N LYS A 40 -5.79 5.62 -7.35
CA LYS A 40 -7.19 5.16 -7.33
C LYS A 40 -7.34 3.80 -8.00
N SER A 41 -6.64 3.58 -9.12
CA SER A 41 -6.64 2.30 -9.80
C SER A 41 -6.04 1.20 -8.94
N PHE A 42 -4.97 1.50 -8.22
CA PHE A 42 -4.37 0.56 -7.28
C PHE A 42 -5.37 0.16 -6.20
N CYS A 43 -6.04 1.14 -5.59
CA CYS A 43 -7.04 0.85 -4.56
C CYS A 43 -8.15 -0.05 -5.08
N LYS A 44 -8.69 0.24 -6.25
CA LYS A 44 -9.73 -0.58 -6.87
C LYS A 44 -9.25 -2.02 -7.12
N ALA A 45 -8.03 -2.16 -7.64
CA ALA A 45 -7.48 -3.48 -7.97
C ALA A 45 -7.32 -4.38 -6.77
N VAL A 46 -7.08 -3.80 -5.58
CA VAL A 46 -6.88 -4.59 -4.35
C VAL A 46 -8.10 -4.59 -3.43
N GLY A 47 -9.23 -4.05 -3.89
CA GLY A 47 -10.48 -4.09 -3.13
C GLY A 47 -10.58 -3.04 -2.03
N MET A 48 -9.83 -1.95 -2.13
CA MET A 48 -9.92 -0.81 -1.21
C MET A 48 -10.76 0.30 -1.83
N GLN A 49 -11.37 1.12 -0.97
CA GLN A 49 -12.09 2.30 -1.43
C GLN A 49 -11.12 3.33 -2.02
N GLU A 50 -11.57 4.08 -3.03
CA GLU A 50 -10.74 5.08 -3.68
C GLU A 50 -10.23 6.17 -2.75
N SER A 51 -10.94 6.42 -1.65
CA SER A 51 -10.51 7.40 -0.64
C SER A 51 -9.15 7.05 -0.04
N TYR A 52 -8.74 5.79 -0.08
CA TYR A 52 -7.43 5.36 0.41
C TYR A 52 -6.29 5.68 -0.57
N ALA A 53 -6.59 6.28 -1.72
CA ALA A 53 -5.55 6.75 -2.64
C ALA A 53 -4.61 7.75 -1.97
N THR A 54 -5.14 8.59 -1.08
CA THR A 54 -4.34 9.54 -0.30
C THR A 54 -3.34 8.81 0.59
N GLU A 55 -3.79 7.74 1.24
CA GLU A 55 -2.90 6.93 2.09
C GLU A 55 -1.82 6.22 1.27
N PHE A 56 -2.18 5.75 0.10
CA PHE A 56 -1.21 5.16 -0.83
C PHE A 56 -0.11 6.17 -1.19
N LEU A 57 -0.49 7.40 -1.51
CA LEU A 57 0.48 8.46 -1.84
C LEU A 57 1.36 8.82 -0.65
N LYS A 58 0.81 8.82 0.57
CA LYS A 58 1.60 9.07 1.77
C LYS A 58 2.66 8.00 1.98
N MET A 59 2.33 6.74 1.73
CA MET A 59 3.29 5.64 1.88
C MET A 59 4.37 5.70 0.80
N ARG A 60 4.00 6.11 -0.41
CA ARG A 60 4.97 6.33 -1.49
C ARG A 60 5.97 7.43 -1.11
N ALA A 61 5.46 8.54 -0.57
CA ALA A 61 6.30 9.65 -0.13
C ALA A 61 7.21 9.24 1.02
N LEU A 62 6.68 8.48 1.96
CA LEU A 62 7.47 7.96 3.08
C LEU A 62 8.58 7.04 2.61
N HIS A 63 8.29 6.17 1.64
CA HIS A 63 9.29 5.29 1.04
C HIS A 63 10.44 6.10 0.45
N LEU A 64 10.13 7.14 -0.32
CA LEU A 64 11.15 7.99 -0.92
C LEU A 64 12.00 8.70 0.14
N LEU A 65 11.38 9.18 1.20
CA LEU A 65 12.10 9.79 2.32
C LEU A 65 13.07 8.82 2.96
N ILE A 66 12.62 7.60 3.23
CA ILE A 66 13.46 6.56 3.82
C ILE A 66 14.65 6.25 2.92
N LYS A 67 14.40 6.09 1.62
CA LYS A 67 15.42 5.75 0.65
C LYS A 67 16.46 6.87 0.50
N GLU A 68 16.02 8.12 0.36
CA GLU A 68 16.90 9.27 0.15
C GLU A 68 17.77 9.59 1.36
N ASN A 69 17.30 9.26 2.57
CA ASN A 69 17.99 9.58 3.81
C ASN A 69 18.61 8.37 4.50
N ASN A 70 18.60 7.20 3.85
CA ASN A 70 19.14 5.96 4.39
C ASN A 70 18.56 5.61 5.76
N LEU A 71 17.27 5.87 5.96
CA LEU A 71 16.61 5.56 7.22
C LEU A 71 16.27 4.08 7.29
N SER A 72 16.21 3.54 8.51
CA SER A 72 15.74 2.18 8.75
C SER A 72 14.25 2.18 9.08
N ILE A 73 13.62 1.10 8.67
CA ILE A 73 12.23 0.87 9.04
C ILE A 73 12.19 -0.14 10.20
#